data_cbdd1e1eb9dccb85c1e95e2ad9395d96
#
_entry.id   cbdd1e1eb9dccb85c1e95e2ad9395d96
#
_cell.length_a   1.000
_cell.length_b   1.000
_cell.length_c   1.000
_cell.angle_alpha   90.00
_cell.angle_beta   90.00
_cell.angle_gamma   90.00
#
_symmetry.space_group_name_H-M   'P 1'
#
loop_
_entity.id
_entity.type
_entity.pdbx_description
1 polymer ?
#
loop_
_entity_poly.entity_id
_entity_poly.type
_entity_poly.pdbx_seq_one_letter_code
_entity_poly.pdbx_strand_id
1 'polypeptide(L)'
;MQKPAHVIEIFLQPGDFYFGDKNTRIRTVLGSCVSITMWHPKLHIGGMCHYMLPFRQGSAAELDGRYAEEALHLFLREIRLANTRPSEYRVKVFGGGDMFPGLNRRGRCEPLTNREEISACRNVSCKNVAIARSLVALHGFKIEAEDLGGDGHRQVIFDIWSGHAWVRKALTAVAC
;
A
#
# COMPACT_ATOMS: atom_id res chain seq x y z
N MET A 1 13.23 18.62 -2.96
CA MET A 1 14.27 18.55 -1.90
C MET A 1 15.42 17.67 -2.40
N GLN A 2 16.66 18.03 -2.11
CA GLN A 2 17.81 17.20 -2.48
C GLN A 2 17.86 15.91 -1.67
N LYS A 3 18.40 14.85 -2.28
CA LYS A 3 18.65 13.59 -1.59
C LYS A 3 19.59 13.82 -0.39
N PRO A 4 19.27 13.30 0.81
CA PRO A 4 20.16 13.39 1.98
C PRO A 4 21.52 12.74 1.72
N ALA A 5 22.57 13.21 2.41
CA ALA A 5 23.91 12.65 2.32
C ALA A 5 23.98 11.19 2.82
N HIS A 6 23.17 10.88 3.83
CA HIS A 6 23.03 9.53 4.38
C HIS A 6 21.58 9.10 4.24
N VAL A 7 21.34 7.99 3.54
CA VAL A 7 20.01 7.41 3.33
C VAL A 7 20.00 5.99 3.89
N ILE A 8 19.03 5.73 4.76
CA ILE A 8 18.72 4.40 5.24
C ILE A 8 17.76 3.77 4.22
N GLU A 9 18.15 2.66 3.63
CA GLU A 9 17.28 1.86 2.76
C GLU A 9 16.60 0.75 3.53
N ILE A 10 15.27 0.75 3.49
CA ILE A 10 14.41 -0.28 4.09
C ILE A 10 13.75 -1.07 2.96
N PHE A 11 13.86 -2.39 2.99
CA PHE A 11 13.13 -3.28 2.09
C PHE A 11 12.01 -3.96 2.86
N LEU A 12 10.76 -3.70 2.47
CA LEU A 12 9.60 -4.34 3.09
C LEU A 12 9.32 -5.69 2.47
N GLN A 13 9.27 -6.69 3.33
CA GLN A 13 8.68 -8.00 3.03
C GLN A 13 7.14 -7.93 3.14
N PRO A 14 6.41 -8.95 2.61
CA PRO A 14 4.97 -9.07 2.85
C PRO A 14 4.63 -9.09 4.35
N GLY A 15 3.77 -8.18 4.77
CA GLY A 15 3.38 -7.97 6.16
C GLY A 15 4.14 -6.88 6.89
N ASP A 16 5.23 -6.38 6.31
CA ASP A 16 6.02 -5.33 6.94
C ASP A 16 5.36 -3.96 6.85
N PHE A 17 5.67 -3.17 7.86
CA PHE A 17 5.31 -1.76 7.97
C PHE A 17 6.54 -0.97 8.45
N TYR A 18 6.77 0.20 7.88
CA TYR A 18 7.82 1.10 8.34
C TYR A 18 7.34 2.55 8.27
N PHE A 19 7.65 3.33 9.31
CA PHE A 19 7.42 4.76 9.36
C PHE A 19 8.71 5.44 9.84
N GLY A 20 9.14 6.51 9.16
CA GLY A 20 10.41 7.15 9.46
C GLY A 20 10.49 8.60 8.98
N ASP A 21 11.71 9.10 8.94
CA ASP A 21 12.04 10.48 8.63
C ASP A 21 12.61 10.68 7.22
N LYS A 22 12.98 11.93 6.92
CA LYS A 22 13.55 12.37 5.65
C LYS A 22 14.82 11.63 5.20
N ASN A 23 15.48 10.88 6.06
CA ASN A 23 16.69 10.14 5.69
C ASN A 23 16.39 8.72 5.19
N THR A 24 15.13 8.40 4.95
CA THR A 24 14.69 7.05 4.64
C THR A 24 14.21 6.90 3.19
N ARG A 25 14.63 5.80 2.56
CA ARG A 25 14.08 5.23 1.33
C ARG A 25 13.45 3.89 1.64
N ILE A 26 12.21 3.67 1.25
CA ILE A 26 11.53 2.39 1.44
C ILE A 26 11.30 1.75 0.07
N ARG A 27 11.49 0.44 -0.02
CA ARG A 27 11.33 -0.34 -1.26
C ARG A 27 10.54 -1.60 -0.99
N THR A 28 9.78 -2.03 -1.99
CA THR A 28 9.12 -3.34 -1.98
C THR A 28 8.84 -3.84 -3.39
N VAL A 29 8.48 -5.13 -3.50
CA VAL A 29 7.99 -5.75 -4.74
C VAL A 29 6.60 -6.31 -4.47
N LEU A 30 5.64 -5.94 -5.30
CA LEU A 30 4.23 -6.25 -5.15
C LEU A 30 3.75 -7.11 -6.33
N GLY A 31 3.05 -8.18 -6.01
CA GLY A 31 2.17 -8.91 -6.95
C GLY A 31 0.72 -8.58 -6.64
N SER A 32 -0.02 -9.55 -6.11
CA SER A 32 -1.41 -9.37 -5.64
C SER A 32 -1.55 -8.54 -4.36
N CYS A 33 -0.46 -8.35 -3.63
CA CYS A 33 -0.39 -7.50 -2.44
C CYS A 33 -0.53 -6.01 -2.82
N VAL A 34 -0.80 -5.19 -1.80
CA VAL A 34 -0.90 -3.73 -1.97
C VAL A 34 -0.03 -3.03 -0.94
N SER A 35 0.51 -1.90 -1.35
CA SER A 35 1.27 -0.98 -0.52
C SER A 35 0.56 0.38 -0.48
N ILE A 36 0.44 0.94 0.70
CA ILE A 36 0.03 2.32 0.93
C ILE A 36 1.26 3.09 1.38
N THR A 37 1.53 4.24 0.77
CA THR A 37 2.52 5.21 1.24
C THR A 37 1.80 6.41 1.81
N MET A 38 2.28 6.92 2.93
CA MET A 38 1.80 8.17 3.54
C MET A 38 2.97 9.12 3.78
N TRP A 39 2.83 10.38 3.40
CA TRP A 39 3.87 11.38 3.50
C TRP A 39 3.35 12.73 4.00
N HIS A 40 4.00 13.26 5.03
CA HIS A 40 3.72 14.59 5.57
C HIS A 40 4.67 15.63 4.94
N PRO A 41 4.17 16.56 4.08
CA PRO A 41 5.03 17.42 3.26
C PRO A 41 5.82 18.48 4.04
N LYS A 42 5.35 18.87 5.23
CA LYS A 42 6.04 19.88 6.06
C LYS A 42 7.08 19.25 6.99
N LEU A 43 6.76 18.12 7.59
CA LEU A 43 7.63 17.45 8.56
C LEU A 43 8.62 16.48 7.91
N HIS A 44 8.39 16.11 6.64
CA HIS A 44 9.16 15.09 5.92
C HIS A 44 9.29 13.79 6.69
N ILE A 45 8.17 13.36 7.27
CA ILE A 45 7.96 12.05 7.87
C ILE A 45 6.95 11.29 7.06
N GLY A 46 6.98 9.97 7.15
CA GLY A 46 6.04 9.13 6.42
C GLY A 46 6.43 7.68 6.49
N GLY A 47 5.66 6.85 5.80
CA GLY A 47 5.89 5.43 5.85
C GLY A 47 5.25 4.69 4.69
N MET A 48 5.44 3.38 4.72
CA MET A 48 4.93 2.46 3.73
C MET A 48 4.57 1.14 4.41
N CYS A 49 3.50 0.51 3.97
CA CYS A 49 3.14 -0.86 4.36
C CYS A 49 3.16 -1.79 3.16
N HIS A 50 3.20 -3.10 3.42
CA HIS A 50 3.05 -4.14 2.41
C HIS A 50 2.05 -5.18 2.92
N TYR A 51 0.75 -4.93 2.75
CA TYR A 51 -0.25 -5.88 3.20
C TYR A 51 -0.64 -6.91 2.12
N MET A 52 -1.09 -8.07 2.57
CA MET A 52 -1.38 -9.23 1.74
C MET A 52 -2.87 -9.54 1.63
N LEU A 53 -3.63 -9.23 2.67
CA LEU A 53 -5.03 -9.60 2.85
C LEU A 53 -5.85 -8.41 3.34
N PRO A 54 -7.15 -8.36 2.99
CA PRO A 54 -7.99 -7.23 3.40
C PRO A 54 -8.25 -7.21 4.91
N PHE A 55 -8.58 -8.36 5.49
CA PHE A 55 -9.02 -8.48 6.89
C PHE A 55 -8.41 -9.70 7.55
N ARG A 56 -8.23 -9.63 8.87
CA ARG A 56 -7.99 -10.80 9.73
C ARG A 56 -9.31 -11.50 10.04
N GLN A 57 -9.26 -12.82 10.14
CA GLN A 57 -10.33 -13.61 10.77
C GLN A 57 -10.01 -13.73 12.26
N GLY A 58 -10.98 -13.36 13.10
CA GLY A 58 -10.79 -13.33 14.56
C GLY A 58 -10.13 -12.06 15.08
N SER A 59 -9.90 -12.02 16.39
CA SER A 59 -9.25 -10.91 17.10
C SER A 59 -7.84 -11.29 17.54
N ALA A 60 -6.95 -10.31 17.60
CA ALA A 60 -5.62 -10.47 18.18
C ALA A 60 -5.25 -9.23 19.00
N ALA A 61 -4.37 -9.41 19.98
CA ALA A 61 -3.92 -8.33 20.86
C ALA A 61 -3.01 -7.33 20.16
N GLU A 62 -2.27 -7.78 19.14
CA GLU A 62 -1.30 -6.96 18.42
C GLU A 62 -1.70 -6.76 16.95
N LEU A 63 -1.40 -5.56 16.42
CA LEU A 63 -1.60 -5.23 15.02
C LEU A 63 -0.60 -5.98 14.14
N ASP A 64 -1.07 -6.50 13.02
CA ASP A 64 -0.28 -7.26 12.06
C ASP A 64 -0.38 -6.61 10.67
N GLY A 65 0.73 -6.11 10.17
CA GLY A 65 0.82 -5.43 8.88
C GLY A 65 0.42 -6.28 7.67
N ARG A 66 0.21 -7.59 7.82
CA ARG A 66 -0.32 -8.46 6.77
C ARG A 66 -1.75 -8.12 6.36
N TYR A 67 -2.52 -7.47 7.23
CA TYR A 67 -3.91 -7.13 7.00
C TYR A 67 -4.09 -5.63 6.76
N ALA A 68 -4.85 -5.26 5.73
CA ALA A 68 -5.02 -3.87 5.31
C ALA A 68 -5.56 -2.96 6.42
N GLU A 69 -6.59 -3.42 7.15
CA GLU A 69 -7.17 -2.67 8.27
C GLU A 69 -6.12 -2.39 9.36
N GLU A 70 -5.34 -3.40 9.71
CA GLU A 70 -4.33 -3.29 10.76
C GLU A 70 -3.11 -2.48 10.31
N ALA A 71 -2.69 -2.63 9.06
CA ALA A 71 -1.65 -1.78 8.47
C ALA A 71 -2.05 -0.29 8.50
N LEU A 72 -3.31 0.02 8.22
CA LEU A 72 -3.79 1.39 8.35
C LEU A 72 -3.81 1.87 9.80
N HIS A 73 -4.19 1.02 10.75
CA HIS A 73 -4.12 1.36 12.19
C HIS A 73 -2.68 1.60 12.66
N LEU A 74 -1.68 0.91 12.10
CA LEU A 74 -0.26 1.22 12.33
C LEU A 74 0.06 2.65 11.89
N PHE A 75 -0.37 3.08 10.70
CA PHE A 75 -0.22 4.48 10.26
C PHE A 75 -0.91 5.46 11.19
N LEU A 76 -2.15 5.20 11.57
CA LEU A 76 -2.90 6.09 12.47
C LEU A 76 -2.23 6.21 13.85
N ARG A 77 -1.57 5.16 14.31
CA ARG A 77 -0.75 5.20 15.53
C ARG A 77 0.43 6.16 15.38
N GLU A 78 1.20 6.04 14.29
CA GLU A 78 2.36 6.91 14.01
C GLU A 78 1.95 8.37 13.80
N ILE A 79 0.85 8.63 13.07
CA ILE A 79 0.27 9.96 12.86
C ILE A 79 -0.09 10.61 14.21
N ARG A 80 -0.67 9.84 15.14
CA ARG A 80 -1.01 10.31 16.47
C ARG A 80 0.23 10.59 17.32
N LEU A 81 1.24 9.71 17.27
CA LEU A 81 2.52 9.91 17.94
C LEU A 81 3.27 11.13 17.43
N ALA A 82 3.16 11.44 16.13
CA ALA A 82 3.72 12.65 15.53
C ALA A 82 2.91 13.92 15.83
N ASN A 83 1.80 13.82 16.54
CA ASN A 83 0.92 14.96 16.87
C ASN A 83 0.36 15.67 15.61
N THR A 84 0.04 14.89 14.58
CA THR A 84 -0.48 15.36 13.27
C THR A 84 -1.86 14.77 12.98
N ARG A 85 -2.47 15.17 11.85
CA ARG A 85 -3.81 14.69 11.44
C ARG A 85 -3.73 13.97 10.09
N PRO A 86 -4.62 13.00 9.81
CA PRO A 86 -4.70 12.31 8.52
C PRO A 86 -4.75 13.24 7.30
N SER A 87 -5.48 14.36 7.39
CA SER A 87 -5.61 15.34 6.31
C SER A 87 -4.32 16.08 5.94
N GLU A 88 -3.26 15.98 6.75
CA GLU A 88 -1.95 16.58 6.48
C GLU A 88 -1.04 15.67 5.66
N TYR A 89 -1.46 14.41 5.45
CA TYR A 89 -0.68 13.42 4.71
C TYR A 89 -1.15 13.28 3.26
N ARG A 90 -0.18 13.15 2.36
CA ARG A 90 -0.40 12.74 0.98
C ARG A 90 -0.27 11.24 0.88
N VAL A 91 -1.29 10.60 0.31
CA VAL A 91 -1.38 9.14 0.23
C VAL A 91 -1.24 8.69 -1.22
N LYS A 92 -0.44 7.64 -1.43
CA LYS A 92 -0.36 6.95 -2.72
C LYS A 92 -0.53 5.45 -2.51
N VAL A 93 -1.12 4.76 -3.48
CA VAL A 93 -1.47 3.35 -3.36
C VAL A 93 -0.99 2.56 -4.57
N PHE A 94 -0.35 1.43 -4.33
CA PHE A 94 0.29 0.62 -5.37
C PHE A 94 0.02 -0.86 -5.18
N GLY A 95 -0.10 -1.64 -6.27
CA GLY A 95 -0.17 -3.10 -6.17
C GLY A 95 -1.44 -3.72 -6.71
N GLY A 96 -1.83 -4.86 -6.16
CA GLY A 96 -3.03 -5.58 -6.58
C GLY A 96 -2.96 -6.12 -8.00
N GLY A 97 -1.75 -6.50 -8.47
CA GLY A 97 -1.56 -7.10 -9.78
C GLY A 97 -2.13 -8.51 -9.87
N ASP A 98 -2.73 -8.86 -11.00
CA ASP A 98 -3.10 -10.25 -11.28
C ASP A 98 -1.86 -11.04 -11.67
N MET A 99 -1.54 -12.04 -10.88
CA MET A 99 -0.37 -12.89 -11.10
C MET A 99 -0.65 -14.05 -12.05
N PHE A 100 -1.92 -14.34 -12.34
CA PHE A 100 -2.38 -15.44 -13.16
C PHE A 100 -3.50 -15.02 -14.12
N PRO A 101 -3.27 -14.04 -15.01
CA PRO A 101 -4.32 -13.48 -15.86
C PRO A 101 -5.00 -14.51 -16.78
N GLY A 102 -4.29 -15.59 -17.12
CA GLY A 102 -4.84 -16.69 -17.91
C GLY A 102 -5.85 -17.57 -17.17
N LEU A 103 -5.78 -17.63 -15.84
CA LEU A 103 -6.68 -18.41 -15.00
C LEU A 103 -7.90 -17.61 -14.55
N ASN A 104 -7.76 -16.30 -14.45
CA ASN A 104 -8.79 -15.38 -13.97
C ASN A 104 -9.64 -14.83 -15.12
N ARG A 105 -10.13 -15.69 -16.02
CA ARG A 105 -10.91 -15.31 -17.22
C ARG A 105 -12.22 -14.57 -16.97
N ARG A 106 -12.61 -14.32 -15.74
CA ARG A 106 -13.80 -13.55 -15.39
C ARG A 106 -13.41 -12.10 -15.11
N GLY A 107 -13.38 -11.30 -16.18
CA GLY A 107 -13.60 -9.86 -16.21
C GLY A 107 -12.78 -8.99 -15.24
N ARG A 108 -12.67 -7.72 -15.56
CA ARG A 108 -12.22 -6.68 -14.63
C ARG A 108 -12.99 -6.82 -13.33
N CYS A 109 -12.29 -6.68 -12.20
CA CYS A 109 -12.95 -6.64 -10.91
C CYS A 109 -14.03 -5.55 -10.95
N GLU A 110 -15.27 -5.94 -10.72
CA GLU A 110 -16.33 -4.98 -10.48
C GLU A 110 -16.01 -4.15 -9.23
N PRO A 111 -16.45 -2.89 -9.17
CA PRO A 111 -16.25 -2.09 -7.99
C PRO A 111 -16.88 -2.79 -6.77
N LEU A 112 -16.03 -3.17 -5.80
CA LEU A 112 -16.48 -3.71 -4.52
C LEU A 112 -16.62 -2.55 -3.55
N THR A 113 -17.81 -2.35 -3.00
CA THR A 113 -18.15 -1.13 -2.25
C THR A 113 -18.28 -1.36 -0.75
N ASN A 114 -18.49 -2.60 -0.33
CA ASN A 114 -18.69 -2.94 1.07
C ASN A 114 -17.90 -4.19 1.49
N ARG A 115 -17.83 -4.42 2.82
CA ARG A 115 -17.06 -5.53 3.40
C ARG A 115 -17.54 -6.91 2.96
N GLU A 116 -18.85 -7.07 2.75
CA GLU A 116 -19.44 -8.36 2.36
C GLU A 116 -19.04 -8.72 0.93
N GLU A 117 -19.16 -7.77 -0.01
CA GLU A 117 -18.71 -7.93 -1.40
C GLU A 117 -17.22 -8.23 -1.48
N ILE A 118 -16.41 -7.48 -0.71
CA ILE A 118 -14.96 -7.70 -0.64
C ILE A 118 -14.68 -9.11 -0.10
N SER A 119 -15.39 -9.55 0.94
CA SER A 119 -15.20 -10.88 1.52
C SER A 119 -15.61 -12.00 0.55
N ALA A 120 -16.70 -11.82 -0.19
CA ALA A 120 -17.22 -12.80 -1.14
C ALA A 120 -16.38 -12.93 -2.42
N CYS A 121 -15.64 -11.89 -2.79
CA CYS A 121 -14.79 -11.92 -3.97
C CYS A 121 -13.71 -13.00 -3.83
N ARG A 122 -13.48 -13.80 -4.88
CA ARG A 122 -12.47 -14.87 -4.86
C ARG A 122 -11.07 -14.39 -5.26
N ASN A 123 -10.98 -13.24 -5.91
CA ASN A 123 -9.72 -12.69 -6.37
C ASN A 123 -9.08 -11.81 -5.30
N VAL A 124 -7.92 -12.23 -4.77
CA VAL A 124 -7.20 -11.52 -3.71
C VAL A 124 -6.74 -10.14 -4.17
N SER A 125 -6.29 -9.99 -5.42
CA SER A 125 -5.88 -8.71 -5.97
C SER A 125 -7.02 -7.69 -5.94
N CYS A 126 -8.22 -8.11 -6.39
CA CYS A 126 -9.42 -7.28 -6.35
C CYS A 126 -9.82 -6.88 -4.92
N LYS A 127 -9.80 -7.85 -3.99
CA LYS A 127 -10.07 -7.58 -2.58
C LYS A 127 -9.12 -6.51 -2.02
N ASN A 128 -7.83 -6.70 -2.28
CA ASN A 128 -6.79 -5.81 -1.75
C ASN A 128 -6.88 -4.40 -2.34
N VAL A 129 -7.23 -4.27 -3.62
CA VAL A 129 -7.47 -2.96 -4.25
C VAL A 129 -8.70 -2.27 -3.67
N ALA A 130 -9.81 -2.99 -3.54
CA ALA A 130 -11.06 -2.43 -3.04
C ALA A 130 -10.92 -1.93 -1.59
N ILE A 131 -10.32 -2.75 -0.72
CA ILE A 131 -10.15 -2.38 0.68
C ILE A 131 -9.20 -1.19 0.85
N ALA A 132 -8.15 -1.05 0.03
CA ALA A 132 -7.26 0.09 0.09
C ALA A 132 -8.01 1.42 -0.11
N ARG A 133 -8.79 1.49 -1.17
CA ARG A 133 -9.58 2.70 -1.49
C ARG A 133 -10.60 3.00 -0.41
N SER A 134 -11.32 1.98 0.06
CA SER A 134 -12.33 2.11 1.11
C SER A 134 -11.73 2.62 2.43
N LEU A 135 -10.64 2.01 2.90
CA LEU A 135 -10.01 2.40 4.17
C LEU A 135 -9.39 3.80 4.12
N VAL A 136 -8.70 4.14 3.03
CA VAL A 136 -8.10 5.48 2.86
C VAL A 136 -9.19 6.56 2.92
N ALA A 137 -10.32 6.35 2.24
CA ALA A 137 -11.44 7.28 2.26
C ALA A 137 -12.12 7.34 3.64
N LEU A 138 -12.38 6.20 4.28
CA LEU A 138 -13.03 6.08 5.58
C LEU A 138 -12.30 6.87 6.68
N HIS A 139 -10.96 6.85 6.63
CA HIS A 139 -10.13 7.53 7.64
C HIS A 139 -9.74 8.97 7.28
N GLY A 140 -10.41 9.56 6.27
CA GLY A 140 -10.24 10.97 5.91
C GLY A 140 -8.96 11.30 5.16
N PHE A 141 -8.30 10.31 4.58
CA PHE A 141 -7.18 10.53 3.67
C PHE A 141 -7.66 10.75 2.25
N LYS A 142 -6.84 11.46 1.46
CA LYS A 142 -7.05 11.63 0.02
C LYS A 142 -5.94 10.94 -0.75
N ILE A 143 -6.33 10.03 -1.65
CA ILE A 143 -5.38 9.41 -2.58
C ILE A 143 -4.93 10.46 -3.60
N GLU A 144 -3.64 10.76 -3.62
CA GLU A 144 -3.00 11.69 -4.57
C GLU A 144 -2.64 10.98 -5.88
N ALA A 145 -2.20 9.75 -5.79
CA ALA A 145 -1.85 8.92 -6.95
C ALA A 145 -2.05 7.43 -6.64
N GLU A 146 -2.35 6.67 -7.67
CA GLU A 146 -2.45 5.21 -7.57
C GLU A 146 -1.92 4.51 -8.82
N ASP A 147 -1.34 3.33 -8.63
CA ASP A 147 -1.05 2.34 -9.67
C ASP A 147 -1.50 0.98 -9.17
N LEU A 148 -2.77 0.65 -9.44
CA LEU A 148 -3.47 -0.51 -8.91
C LEU A 148 -3.99 -1.42 -10.03
N GLY A 149 -4.05 -2.73 -9.73
CA GLY A 149 -4.53 -3.73 -10.68
C GLY A 149 -3.55 -3.99 -11.84
N GLY A 150 -4.08 -4.42 -12.98
CA GLY A 150 -3.27 -4.88 -14.11
C GLY A 150 -2.54 -6.19 -13.83
N ASP A 151 -1.65 -6.60 -14.73
CA ASP A 151 -0.98 -7.88 -14.66
C ASP A 151 0.44 -7.77 -14.10
N GLY A 152 0.88 -8.84 -13.44
CA GLY A 152 2.26 -9.05 -13.01
C GLY A 152 2.72 -8.23 -11.81
N HIS A 153 4.02 -8.27 -11.62
CA HIS A 153 4.68 -7.60 -10.48
C HIS A 153 5.00 -6.14 -10.75
N ARG A 154 5.14 -5.38 -9.66
CA ARG A 154 5.72 -4.03 -9.70
C ARG A 154 6.66 -3.81 -8.53
N GLN A 155 7.75 -3.14 -8.80
CA GLN A 155 8.65 -2.63 -7.79
C GLN A 155 8.22 -1.21 -7.45
N VAL A 156 8.16 -0.90 -6.15
CA VAL A 156 7.87 0.45 -5.65
C VAL A 156 9.07 0.93 -4.84
N ILE A 157 9.46 2.17 -5.07
CA ILE A 157 10.50 2.88 -4.31
C ILE A 157 9.86 4.17 -3.81
N PHE A 158 9.97 4.44 -2.52
CA PHE A 158 9.40 5.64 -1.90
C PHE A 158 10.47 6.40 -1.12
N ASP A 159 10.67 7.68 -1.46
CA ASP A 159 11.65 8.56 -0.84
C ASP A 159 10.96 9.52 0.12
N ILE A 160 11.17 9.36 1.42
CA ILE A 160 10.50 10.20 2.43
C ILE A 160 10.97 11.65 2.38
N TRP A 161 12.21 11.95 1.97
CA TRP A 161 12.67 13.34 1.86
C TRP A 161 11.90 14.19 0.85
N SER A 162 11.33 13.57 -0.17
CA SER A 162 10.63 14.28 -1.25
C SER A 162 9.17 13.91 -1.40
N GLY A 163 8.75 12.79 -0.78
CA GLY A 163 7.44 12.20 -0.98
C GLY A 163 7.25 11.56 -2.36
N HIS A 164 8.30 11.46 -3.17
CA HIS A 164 8.22 10.82 -4.47
C HIS A 164 8.15 9.30 -4.33
N ALA A 165 7.30 8.71 -5.17
CA ALA A 165 7.26 7.26 -5.35
C ALA A 165 7.48 6.92 -6.82
N TRP A 166 8.35 5.96 -7.08
CA TRP A 166 8.60 5.40 -8.41
C TRP A 166 8.05 4.00 -8.48
N VAL A 167 7.42 3.70 -9.60
CA VAL A 167 6.86 2.38 -9.89
C VAL A 167 7.50 1.85 -11.17
N ARG A 168 8.03 0.63 -11.10
CA ARG A 168 8.50 -0.11 -12.28
C ARG A 168 7.74 -1.41 -12.37
N LYS A 169 6.94 -1.57 -13.42
CA LYS A 169 6.28 -2.84 -13.75
C LYS A 169 7.29 -3.80 -14.36
N ALA A 170 7.27 -5.06 -13.93
CA ALA A 170 7.97 -6.11 -14.65
C ALA A 170 7.26 -6.32 -15.99
N LEU A 171 8.01 -6.37 -17.07
CA LEU A 171 7.48 -6.81 -18.35
C LEU A 171 7.12 -8.29 -18.17
N THR A 172 5.84 -8.61 -18.31
CA THR A 172 5.43 -10.01 -18.50
C THR A 172 6.07 -10.48 -19.80
N ALA A 173 6.99 -11.44 -19.70
CA ALA A 173 7.49 -12.09 -20.90
C ALA A 173 6.28 -12.70 -21.60
N VAL A 174 5.97 -12.20 -22.80
CA VAL A 174 5.03 -12.85 -23.70
C VAL A 174 5.72 -14.16 -24.06
N ALA A 175 5.21 -15.29 -23.55
CA ALA A 175 5.64 -16.60 -24.02
C ALA A 175 5.29 -16.68 -25.51
N CYS A 176 6.32 -16.75 -26.34
CA CYS A 176 6.19 -17.10 -27.78
C CYS A 176 5.75 -18.55 -27.92
#